data_ef7360a7d7a4dac75b27f022d7295acf
#
_entry.id   ef7360a7d7a4dac75b27f022d7295acf
#
_cell.length_a   1.000
_cell.length_b   1.000
_cell.length_c   1.000
_cell.angle_alpha   90.00
_cell.angle_beta   90.00
_cell.angle_gamma   90.00
#
_symmetry.space_group_name_H-M   'P 1'
#
loop_
_entity.id
_entity.type
_entity.pdbx_description
1 polymer ?
#
loop_
_entity_poly.entity_id
_entity_poly.type
_entity_poly.pdbx_seq_one_letter_code
_entity_poly.pdbx_strand_id
1 'polypeptide(L)'
;MINKIKTFIQKIVTPQMGLAVLSIYYFTLLLDMTTLSYSFAKAATLCKLLRYICYVYFLIMICKKFKSLDLNEYKEKIKNFNRKQYFIAGIVIVALVSIVANLVLTRNKALVFLLFTLIYASCFEFDDVVNTLFSTQFISLILIVTLSSLGLMHDYVNNRVDGTMRHSLGFGYPTYLSQFIMFLILYYSYKKDFKISPEKLGLYQLLIVFVYFLTDSRTELLVSECILICIFMKSTGILGRFKNIVEFFKKAFTVCFPLYPIGSFVIVMLYGLVFNTMNVNGIVFKIAQKLNNIFSNRLYQTFYDFKRYGFSLFGSNIDLVGYSLTKGNEDAIIRSNFIDNEYMRILF
;
A
#
# COMPACT_ATOMS: atom_id res chain seq x y z
N MET A 1 9.64 -31.71 30.07
CA MET A 1 9.72 -31.17 28.71
C MET A 1 8.78 -29.97 28.51
N ILE A 2 7.49 -30.07 28.75
CA ILE A 2 6.48 -29.02 28.59
C ILE A 2 6.81 -27.73 29.35
N ASN A 3 7.24 -27.79 30.59
CA ASN A 3 7.62 -26.62 31.39
C ASN A 3 8.86 -25.90 30.85
N LYS A 4 9.85 -26.63 30.32
CA LYS A 4 11.01 -26.02 29.64
C LYS A 4 10.61 -25.27 28.36
N ILE A 5 9.71 -25.86 27.59
CA ILE A 5 9.17 -25.22 26.37
C ILE A 5 8.37 -23.97 26.75
N LYS A 6 7.53 -24.03 27.79
CA LYS A 6 6.74 -22.88 28.26
C LYS A 6 7.64 -21.72 28.73
N THR A 7 8.69 -22.02 29.49
CA THR A 7 9.68 -21.03 29.97
C THR A 7 10.47 -20.43 28.79
N PHE A 8 10.83 -21.25 27.81
CA PHE A 8 11.51 -20.82 26.59
C PHE A 8 10.63 -19.87 25.76
N ILE A 9 9.36 -20.23 25.53
CA ILE A 9 8.39 -19.37 24.83
C ILE A 9 8.19 -18.05 25.58
N GLN A 10 8.09 -18.07 26.93
CA GLN A 10 7.96 -16.84 27.71
C GLN A 10 9.15 -15.90 27.58
N LYS A 11 10.36 -16.42 27.44
CA LYS A 11 11.58 -15.62 27.23
C LYS A 11 11.67 -15.01 25.82
N ILE A 12 11.22 -15.73 24.80
CA ILE A 12 11.29 -15.26 23.41
C ILE A 12 10.16 -14.28 23.09
N VAL A 13 8.98 -14.43 23.69
CA VAL A 13 7.79 -13.64 23.38
C VAL A 13 7.77 -12.36 24.23
N THR A 14 8.71 -11.45 23.93
CA THR A 14 8.77 -10.09 24.50
C THR A 14 8.30 -9.06 23.47
N PRO A 15 7.81 -7.88 23.89
CA PRO A 15 7.44 -6.81 22.95
C PRO A 15 8.59 -6.40 22.02
N GLN A 16 9.80 -6.27 22.55
CA GLN A 16 10.99 -5.92 21.78
C GLN A 16 11.31 -6.94 20.69
N MET A 17 11.27 -8.23 21.04
CA MET A 17 11.48 -9.29 20.06
C MET A 17 10.36 -9.31 19.01
N GLY A 18 9.13 -8.99 19.43
CA GLY A 18 8.01 -8.84 18.52
C GLY A 18 8.23 -7.74 17.48
N LEU A 19 8.68 -6.57 17.90
CA LEU A 19 9.01 -5.47 16.98
C LEU A 19 10.20 -5.82 16.06
N ALA A 20 11.20 -6.55 16.57
CA ALA A 20 12.30 -7.04 15.74
C ALA A 20 11.81 -8.02 14.66
N VAL A 21 10.90 -8.93 15.00
CA VAL A 21 10.28 -9.84 14.00
C VAL A 21 9.44 -9.07 12.99
N LEU A 22 8.70 -8.02 13.40
CA LEU A 22 7.98 -7.12 12.48
C LEU A 22 8.95 -6.42 11.52
N SER A 23 10.10 -5.95 12.02
CA SER A 23 11.17 -5.35 11.22
C SER A 23 11.70 -6.33 10.17
N ILE A 24 12.02 -7.57 10.56
CA ILE A 24 12.49 -8.62 9.62
C ILE A 24 11.41 -8.92 8.56
N TYR A 25 10.17 -9.06 8.98
CA TYR A 25 9.05 -9.28 8.07
C TYR A 25 8.94 -8.15 7.04
N TYR A 26 8.94 -6.90 7.50
CA TYR A 26 8.82 -5.73 6.64
C TYR A 26 10.03 -5.59 5.71
N PHE A 27 11.24 -5.82 6.20
CA PHE A 27 12.46 -5.85 5.40
C PHE A 27 12.38 -6.87 4.26
N THR A 28 11.90 -8.09 4.53
CA THR A 28 11.72 -9.12 3.50
C THR A 28 10.64 -8.76 2.47
N LEU A 29 9.60 -8.01 2.85
CA LEU A 29 8.63 -7.46 1.90
C LEU A 29 9.27 -6.41 0.98
N LEU A 30 10.08 -5.51 1.54
CA LEU A 30 10.79 -4.51 0.75
C LEU A 30 11.78 -5.16 -0.23
N LEU A 31 12.50 -6.20 0.18
CA LEU A 31 13.39 -6.96 -0.70
C LEU A 31 12.65 -7.67 -1.84
N ASP A 32 11.44 -8.16 -1.62
CA ASP A 32 10.63 -8.74 -2.69
C ASP A 32 10.25 -7.72 -3.78
N MET A 33 10.22 -6.44 -3.44
CA MET A 33 9.94 -5.35 -4.38
C MET A 33 11.19 -4.88 -5.14
N THR A 34 12.34 -5.54 -4.93
CA THR A 34 13.61 -5.18 -5.57
C THR A 34 13.95 -6.09 -6.74
N THR A 35 14.88 -5.64 -7.57
CA THR A 35 15.42 -6.46 -8.68
C THR A 35 16.20 -7.67 -8.19
N LEU A 36 16.64 -7.69 -6.93
CA LEU A 36 17.32 -8.83 -6.32
C LEU A 36 16.43 -10.08 -6.32
N SER A 37 15.15 -9.94 -6.02
CA SER A 37 14.19 -11.05 -6.00
C SER A 37 13.94 -11.65 -7.39
N TYR A 38 14.09 -10.85 -8.44
CA TYR A 38 13.95 -11.28 -9.84
C TYR A 38 15.24 -11.89 -10.39
N SER A 39 16.41 -11.34 -10.00
CA SER A 39 17.70 -11.83 -10.48
C SER A 39 18.15 -13.11 -9.78
N PHE A 40 17.76 -13.31 -8.53
CA PHE A 40 18.18 -14.43 -7.69
C PHE A 40 17.00 -15.16 -7.09
N ALA A 41 16.51 -16.23 -7.75
CA ALA A 41 15.39 -17.05 -7.26
C ALA A 41 15.64 -17.62 -5.84
N LYS A 42 16.89 -17.89 -5.47
CA LYS A 42 17.27 -18.32 -4.12
C LYS A 42 17.00 -17.24 -3.07
N ALA A 43 17.24 -15.96 -3.39
CA ALA A 43 16.95 -14.85 -2.48
C ALA A 43 15.45 -14.68 -2.25
N ALA A 44 14.65 -14.74 -3.31
CA ALA A 44 13.19 -14.73 -3.20
C ALA A 44 12.65 -15.89 -2.35
N THR A 45 13.21 -17.09 -2.53
CA THR A 45 12.83 -18.27 -1.71
C THR A 45 13.20 -18.08 -0.24
N LEU A 46 14.38 -17.54 0.04
CA LEU A 46 14.81 -17.22 1.42
C LEU A 46 13.90 -16.18 2.07
N CYS A 47 13.57 -15.09 1.36
CA CYS A 47 12.63 -14.08 1.85
C CYS A 47 11.26 -14.69 2.18
N LYS A 48 10.74 -15.58 1.32
CA LYS A 48 9.48 -16.30 1.58
C LYS A 48 9.57 -17.18 2.84
N LEU A 49 10.66 -17.93 2.99
CA LEU A 49 10.88 -18.78 4.16
C LEU A 49 10.93 -17.95 5.45
N LEU A 50 11.68 -16.84 5.45
CA LEU A 50 11.76 -15.92 6.59
C LEU A 50 10.38 -15.36 6.95
N ARG A 51 9.56 -15.00 5.99
CA ARG A 51 8.18 -14.54 6.26
C ARG A 51 7.32 -15.63 6.88
N TYR A 52 7.43 -16.88 6.45
CA TYR A 52 6.71 -17.97 7.11
C TYR A 52 7.13 -18.15 8.58
N ILE A 53 8.43 -18.02 8.88
CA ILE A 53 8.92 -18.04 10.25
C ILE A 53 8.33 -16.85 11.05
N CYS A 54 8.29 -15.65 10.46
CA CYS A 54 7.65 -14.48 11.10
C CYS A 54 6.17 -14.75 11.36
N TYR A 55 5.43 -15.36 10.44
CA TYR A 55 4.01 -15.69 10.65
C TYR A 55 3.80 -16.70 11.78
N VAL A 56 4.66 -17.69 11.94
CA VAL A 56 4.61 -18.60 13.09
C VAL A 56 4.79 -17.81 14.39
N TYR A 57 5.74 -16.90 14.44
CA TYR A 57 5.95 -16.03 15.59
C TYR A 57 4.74 -15.12 15.86
N PHE A 58 4.16 -14.52 14.81
CA PHE A 58 2.93 -13.71 14.88
C PHE A 58 1.80 -14.51 15.53
N LEU A 59 1.59 -15.74 15.10
CA LEU A 59 0.58 -16.62 15.67
C LEU A 59 0.79 -16.85 17.18
N ILE A 60 2.02 -17.14 17.57
CA ILE A 60 2.35 -17.36 19.00
C ILE A 60 2.05 -16.12 19.83
N MET A 61 2.43 -14.92 19.35
CA MET A 61 2.17 -13.65 20.04
C MET A 61 0.67 -13.35 20.14
N ILE A 62 -0.06 -13.50 19.05
CA ILE A 62 -1.51 -13.30 19.00
C ILE A 62 -2.20 -14.25 19.98
N CYS A 63 -1.85 -15.54 19.96
CA CYS A 63 -2.41 -16.53 20.90
C CYS A 63 -2.09 -16.20 22.37
N LYS A 64 -0.88 -15.68 22.65
CA LYS A 64 -0.51 -15.23 24.01
C LYS A 64 -1.39 -14.06 24.45
N LYS A 65 -1.58 -13.06 23.57
CA LYS A 65 -2.43 -11.91 23.87
C LYS A 65 -3.89 -12.32 24.06
N PHE A 66 -4.42 -13.21 23.22
CA PHE A 66 -5.79 -13.72 23.38
C PHE A 66 -5.98 -14.49 24.70
N LYS A 67 -4.99 -15.27 25.16
CA LYS A 67 -5.06 -15.97 26.45
C LYS A 67 -5.04 -15.02 27.65
N SER A 68 -4.49 -13.83 27.52
CA SER A 68 -4.48 -12.81 28.57
C SER A 68 -5.75 -11.97 28.62
N LEU A 69 -6.68 -12.12 27.65
CA LEU A 69 -7.95 -11.40 27.63
C LEU A 69 -8.93 -12.03 28.60
N ASP A 70 -9.53 -11.21 29.47
CA ASP A 70 -10.66 -11.64 30.30
C ASP A 70 -11.95 -11.65 29.44
N LEU A 71 -12.37 -12.86 29.08
CA LEU A 71 -13.58 -13.05 28.26
C LEU A 71 -14.84 -12.52 28.96
N ASN A 72 -14.87 -12.43 30.29
CA ASN A 72 -16.04 -11.92 31.03
C ASN A 72 -16.12 -10.40 30.89
N GLU A 73 -14.99 -9.70 31.01
CA GLU A 73 -14.91 -8.25 30.75
C GLU A 73 -15.38 -7.90 29.32
N TYR A 74 -14.96 -8.71 28.33
CA TYR A 74 -15.40 -8.50 26.95
C TYR A 74 -16.89 -8.77 26.73
N LYS A 75 -17.46 -9.80 27.38
CA LYS A 75 -18.91 -10.06 27.33
C LYS A 75 -19.71 -8.90 27.92
N GLU A 76 -19.24 -8.32 29.02
CA GLU A 76 -19.89 -7.13 29.60
C GLU A 76 -19.78 -5.90 28.69
N LYS A 77 -18.60 -5.67 28.11
CA LYS A 77 -18.40 -4.58 27.13
C LYS A 77 -19.34 -4.72 25.94
N ILE A 78 -19.50 -5.94 25.39
CA ILE A 78 -20.38 -6.20 24.25
C ILE A 78 -21.85 -5.96 24.62
N LYS A 79 -22.29 -6.34 25.82
CA LYS A 79 -23.66 -6.07 26.30
C LYS A 79 -23.96 -4.57 26.38
N ASN A 80 -22.94 -3.75 26.63
CA ASN A 80 -23.07 -2.31 26.76
C ASN A 80 -22.77 -1.55 25.44
N PHE A 81 -22.70 -2.25 24.31
CA PHE A 81 -22.48 -1.62 23.02
C PHE A 81 -23.63 -0.66 22.69
N ASN A 82 -23.25 0.53 22.22
CA ASN A 82 -24.22 1.45 21.63
C ASN A 82 -24.48 1.08 20.15
N ARG A 83 -25.52 1.69 19.55
CA ARG A 83 -25.90 1.44 18.15
C ARG A 83 -24.76 1.60 17.16
N LYS A 84 -23.85 2.57 17.38
CA LYS A 84 -22.68 2.81 16.52
C LYS A 84 -21.66 1.66 16.62
N GLN A 85 -21.45 1.12 17.81
CA GLN A 85 -20.54 0.00 18.03
C GLN A 85 -21.05 -1.30 17.41
N TYR A 86 -22.35 -1.58 17.49
CA TYR A 86 -22.98 -2.69 16.77
C TYR A 86 -22.82 -2.55 15.25
N PHE A 87 -23.02 -1.34 14.72
CA PHE A 87 -22.81 -1.08 13.29
C PHE A 87 -21.36 -1.34 12.86
N ILE A 88 -20.37 -0.85 13.62
CA ILE A 88 -18.94 -1.11 13.36
C ILE A 88 -18.65 -2.62 13.44
N ALA A 89 -19.15 -3.32 14.46
CA ALA A 89 -18.97 -4.76 14.58
C ALA A 89 -19.56 -5.51 13.35
N GLY A 90 -20.72 -5.09 12.87
CA GLY A 90 -21.32 -5.61 11.64
C GLY A 90 -20.42 -5.42 10.41
N ILE A 91 -19.84 -4.24 10.23
CA ILE A 91 -18.88 -3.98 9.14
C ILE A 91 -17.65 -4.90 9.25
N VAL A 92 -17.10 -5.09 10.45
CA VAL A 92 -15.95 -5.97 10.67
C VAL A 92 -16.31 -7.43 10.31
N ILE A 93 -17.48 -7.91 10.69
CA ILE A 93 -17.94 -9.26 10.34
C ILE A 93 -18.07 -9.41 8.83
N VAL A 94 -18.69 -8.45 8.14
CA VAL A 94 -18.82 -8.46 6.68
C VAL A 94 -17.44 -8.47 6.02
N ALA A 95 -16.49 -7.66 6.50
CA ALA A 95 -15.12 -7.64 5.99
C ALA A 95 -14.43 -9.00 6.17
N LEU A 96 -14.55 -9.64 7.32
CA LEU A 96 -14.00 -10.98 7.57
C LEU A 96 -14.60 -12.03 6.65
N VAL A 97 -15.93 -12.03 6.49
CA VAL A 97 -16.62 -12.94 5.56
C VAL A 97 -16.13 -12.71 4.12
N SER A 98 -15.98 -11.45 3.71
CA SER A 98 -15.45 -11.12 2.37
C SER A 98 -14.02 -11.61 2.16
N ILE A 99 -13.14 -11.50 3.16
CA ILE A 99 -11.76 -12.01 3.10
C ILE A 99 -11.75 -13.54 2.94
N VAL A 100 -12.59 -14.24 3.72
CA VAL A 100 -12.72 -15.71 3.62
C VAL A 100 -13.28 -16.12 2.26
N ALA A 101 -14.32 -15.44 1.78
CA ALA A 101 -14.91 -15.69 0.47
C ALA A 101 -13.88 -15.46 -0.65
N ASN A 102 -13.11 -14.36 -0.60
CA ASN A 102 -12.03 -14.11 -1.55
C ASN A 102 -10.99 -15.22 -1.53
N LEU A 103 -10.54 -15.67 -0.35
CA LEU A 103 -9.59 -16.77 -0.23
C LEU A 103 -10.09 -18.06 -0.88
N VAL A 104 -11.37 -18.40 -0.67
CA VAL A 104 -11.96 -19.64 -1.21
C VAL A 104 -12.12 -19.55 -2.73
N LEU A 105 -12.59 -18.42 -3.23
CA LEU A 105 -12.92 -18.23 -4.66
C LEU A 105 -11.67 -17.97 -5.52
N THR A 106 -10.77 -17.12 -5.04
CA THR A 106 -9.59 -16.71 -5.83
C THR A 106 -8.31 -17.45 -5.47
N ARG A 107 -8.32 -18.20 -4.34
CA ARG A 107 -7.11 -18.81 -3.73
C ARG A 107 -6.01 -17.78 -3.40
N ASN A 108 -6.31 -16.49 -3.45
CA ASN A 108 -5.37 -15.42 -3.11
C ASN A 108 -5.26 -15.26 -1.59
N LYS A 109 -4.07 -15.50 -1.08
CA LYS A 109 -3.78 -15.45 0.36
C LYS A 109 -3.39 -14.05 0.85
N ALA A 110 -3.24 -13.07 -0.04
CA ALA A 110 -2.68 -11.76 0.29
C ALA A 110 -3.51 -11.02 1.37
N LEU A 111 -4.84 -11.00 1.22
CA LEU A 111 -5.73 -10.36 2.20
C LEU A 111 -5.69 -11.03 3.57
N VAL A 112 -5.57 -12.36 3.60
CA VAL A 112 -5.45 -13.11 4.87
C VAL A 112 -4.14 -12.76 5.56
N PHE A 113 -3.03 -12.73 4.83
CA PHE A 113 -1.73 -12.35 5.40
C PHE A 113 -1.70 -10.90 5.85
N LEU A 114 -2.34 -9.99 5.09
CA LEU A 114 -2.49 -8.59 5.50
C LEU A 114 -3.28 -8.47 6.81
N LEU A 115 -4.45 -9.10 6.91
CA LEU A 115 -5.26 -9.12 8.13
C LEU A 115 -4.46 -9.65 9.30
N PHE A 116 -3.76 -10.76 9.11
CA PHE A 116 -2.93 -11.39 10.14
C PHE A 116 -1.81 -10.46 10.62
N THR A 117 -1.16 -9.76 9.71
CA THR A 117 -0.13 -8.75 10.04
C THR A 117 -0.72 -7.56 10.78
N LEU A 118 -1.93 -7.09 10.41
CA LEU A 118 -2.62 -6.00 11.10
C LEU A 118 -3.01 -6.40 12.53
N ILE A 119 -3.55 -7.62 12.73
CA ILE A 119 -3.85 -8.16 14.06
C ILE A 119 -2.57 -8.26 14.89
N TYR A 120 -1.47 -8.71 14.29
CA TYR A 120 -0.19 -8.76 14.98
C TYR A 120 0.32 -7.36 15.36
N ALA A 121 0.30 -6.41 14.44
CA ALA A 121 0.70 -5.03 14.70
C ALA A 121 -0.15 -4.37 15.81
N SER A 122 -1.45 -4.70 15.89
CA SER A 122 -2.33 -4.22 16.98
C SER A 122 -1.96 -4.75 18.37
N CYS A 123 -1.02 -5.69 18.47
CA CYS A 123 -0.47 -6.14 19.75
C CYS A 123 0.50 -5.14 20.38
N PHE A 124 0.95 -4.13 19.63
CA PHE A 124 1.94 -3.13 20.06
C PHE A 124 1.31 -1.74 20.08
N GLU A 125 1.99 -0.81 20.73
CA GLU A 125 1.64 0.61 20.65
C GLU A 125 1.90 1.11 19.23
N PHE A 126 1.03 2.00 18.75
CA PHE A 126 1.12 2.51 17.37
C PHE A 126 2.45 3.21 17.10
N ASP A 127 2.95 3.96 18.09
CA ASP A 127 4.24 4.67 18.00
C ASP A 127 5.42 3.72 17.81
N ASP A 128 5.42 2.57 18.50
CA ASP A 128 6.45 1.55 18.36
C ASP A 128 6.42 0.90 16.98
N VAL A 129 5.22 0.64 16.46
CA VAL A 129 5.05 0.13 15.09
C VAL A 129 5.58 1.13 14.08
N VAL A 130 5.19 2.41 14.18
CA VAL A 130 5.65 3.47 13.26
C VAL A 130 7.17 3.64 13.33
N ASN A 131 7.75 3.61 14.54
CA ASN A 131 9.21 3.68 14.72
C ASN A 131 9.93 2.51 14.04
N THR A 132 9.39 1.30 14.20
CA THR A 132 9.94 0.09 13.58
C THR A 132 9.86 0.15 12.06
N LEU A 133 8.71 0.54 11.50
CA LEU A 133 8.54 0.69 10.07
C LEU A 133 9.46 1.77 9.49
N PHE A 134 9.53 2.95 10.15
CA PHE A 134 10.42 4.03 9.75
C PHE A 134 11.88 3.57 9.69
N SER A 135 12.38 3.00 10.78
CA SER A 135 13.81 2.58 10.87
C SER A 135 14.13 1.49 9.86
N THR A 136 13.27 0.49 9.73
CA THR A 136 13.44 -0.60 8.77
C THR A 136 13.44 -0.08 7.34
N GLN A 137 12.47 0.75 6.98
CA GLN A 137 12.35 1.31 5.65
C GLN A 137 13.54 2.22 5.30
N PHE A 138 13.97 3.07 6.24
CA PHE A 138 15.11 3.97 6.05
C PHE A 138 16.40 3.19 5.76
N ILE A 139 16.71 2.18 6.61
CA ILE A 139 17.89 1.33 6.41
C ILE A 139 17.80 0.55 5.09
N SER A 140 16.62 0.00 4.79
CA SER A 140 16.39 -0.76 3.55
C SER A 140 16.60 0.10 2.31
N LEU A 141 16.09 1.34 2.30
CA LEU A 141 16.24 2.25 1.16
C LEU A 141 17.70 2.60 0.92
N ILE A 142 18.45 2.96 1.97
CA ILE A 142 19.89 3.23 1.85
C ILE A 142 20.60 2.00 1.28
N LEU A 143 20.31 0.82 1.82
CA LEU A 143 20.96 -0.42 1.36
C LEU A 143 20.64 -0.70 -0.10
N ILE A 144 19.36 -0.65 -0.52
CA ILE A 144 18.92 -0.97 -1.88
C ILE A 144 19.52 0.01 -2.88
N VAL A 145 19.43 1.33 -2.62
CA VAL A 145 19.97 2.36 -3.52
C VAL A 145 21.48 2.26 -3.62
N THR A 146 22.18 2.01 -2.49
CA THR A 146 23.64 1.83 -2.50
C THR A 146 24.05 0.59 -3.30
N LEU A 147 23.39 -0.55 -3.09
CA LEU A 147 23.68 -1.77 -3.86
C LEU A 147 23.39 -1.61 -5.35
N SER A 148 22.36 -0.85 -5.70
CA SER A 148 22.08 -0.52 -7.09
C SER A 148 23.14 0.40 -7.70
N SER A 149 23.57 1.43 -6.97
CA SER A 149 24.62 2.35 -7.41
C SER A 149 25.98 1.66 -7.58
N LEU A 150 26.25 0.61 -6.81
CA LEU A 150 27.45 -0.24 -6.96
C LEU A 150 27.32 -1.30 -8.06
N GLY A 151 26.19 -1.36 -8.78
CA GLY A 151 25.97 -2.35 -9.83
C GLY A 151 25.67 -3.77 -9.33
N LEU A 152 25.51 -3.97 -8.00
CA LEU A 152 25.18 -5.26 -7.40
C LEU A 152 23.67 -5.60 -7.51
N MET A 153 22.86 -4.58 -7.71
CA MET A 153 21.43 -4.73 -8.02
C MET A 153 21.16 -4.01 -9.34
N HIS A 154 20.36 -4.64 -10.19
CA HIS A 154 20.06 -4.10 -11.50
C HIS A 154 19.18 -2.85 -11.40
N ASP A 155 19.57 -1.75 -12.05
CA ASP A 155 18.73 -0.58 -12.24
C ASP A 155 17.86 -0.79 -13.48
N TYR A 156 16.58 -0.97 -13.27
CA TYR A 156 15.62 -1.07 -14.37
C TYR A 156 15.33 0.32 -14.94
N VAL A 157 15.77 0.54 -16.18
CA VAL A 157 15.43 1.76 -16.92
C VAL A 157 14.22 1.47 -17.81
N ASN A 158 13.11 2.16 -17.53
CA ASN A 158 11.89 2.07 -18.30
C ASN A 158 11.67 3.37 -19.07
N ASN A 159 11.56 3.30 -20.40
CA ASN A 159 11.30 4.45 -21.22
C ASN A 159 9.81 4.68 -21.38
N ARG A 160 9.35 5.91 -21.17
CA ARG A 160 7.98 6.30 -21.52
C ARG A 160 7.85 6.48 -23.03
N VAL A 161 6.61 6.55 -23.48
CA VAL A 161 6.26 6.83 -24.89
C VAL A 161 6.84 8.18 -25.36
N ASP A 162 6.99 9.16 -24.45
CA ASP A 162 7.60 10.47 -24.71
C ASP A 162 9.15 10.46 -24.70
N GLY A 163 9.79 9.29 -24.54
CA GLY A 163 11.23 9.10 -24.50
C GLY A 163 11.88 9.36 -23.15
N THR A 164 11.13 9.74 -22.11
CA THR A 164 11.67 9.98 -20.76
C THR A 164 12.18 8.70 -20.15
N MET A 165 13.43 8.68 -19.71
CA MET A 165 14.04 7.55 -18.99
C MET A 165 13.65 7.58 -17.51
N ARG A 166 13.24 6.44 -16.98
CA ARG A 166 12.82 6.27 -15.58
C ARG A 166 13.69 5.21 -14.93
N HIS A 167 14.47 5.62 -13.94
CA HIS A 167 15.33 4.74 -13.17
C HIS A 167 14.57 4.11 -12.01
N SER A 168 14.76 2.82 -11.79
CA SER A 168 14.17 2.10 -10.65
C SER A 168 15.08 2.02 -9.44
N LEU A 169 16.37 2.29 -9.60
CA LEU A 169 17.40 2.30 -8.56
C LEU A 169 17.36 1.06 -7.65
N GLY A 170 17.35 -0.13 -8.28
CA GLY A 170 17.34 -1.40 -7.59
C GLY A 170 15.95 -1.92 -7.21
N PHE A 171 14.89 -1.15 -7.45
CA PHE A 171 13.52 -1.62 -7.30
C PHE A 171 12.99 -2.27 -8.58
N GLY A 172 11.97 -3.11 -8.46
CA GLY A 172 11.31 -3.74 -9.61
C GLY A 172 10.51 -2.75 -10.47
N TYR A 173 10.17 -1.56 -9.92
CA TYR A 173 9.44 -0.52 -10.62
C TYR A 173 9.85 0.89 -10.15
N PRO A 174 9.96 1.90 -11.03
CA PRO A 174 10.46 3.23 -10.68
C PRO A 174 9.66 3.95 -9.58
N THR A 175 8.33 3.75 -9.51
CA THR A 175 7.48 4.44 -8.52
C THR A 175 7.70 3.97 -7.08
N TYR A 176 8.26 2.78 -6.86
CA TYR A 176 8.47 2.26 -5.51
C TYR A 176 9.39 3.15 -4.67
N LEU A 177 10.50 3.63 -5.25
CA LEU A 177 11.42 4.52 -4.53
C LEU A 177 10.70 5.79 -4.07
N SER A 178 9.93 6.42 -4.97
CA SER A 178 9.18 7.64 -4.66
C SER A 178 8.13 7.40 -3.56
N GLN A 179 7.40 6.30 -3.62
CA GLN A 179 6.42 5.90 -2.60
C GLN A 179 7.08 5.69 -1.25
N PHE A 180 8.21 4.99 -1.20
CA PHE A 180 8.90 4.74 0.07
C PHE A 180 9.46 6.02 0.68
N ILE A 181 9.98 6.95 -0.12
CA ILE A 181 10.43 8.25 0.39
C ILE A 181 9.25 9.07 0.93
N MET A 182 8.12 9.07 0.23
CA MET A 182 6.88 9.69 0.71
C MET A 182 6.45 9.14 2.08
N PHE A 183 6.47 7.80 2.25
CA PHE A 183 6.13 7.19 3.54
C PHE A 183 7.16 7.49 4.62
N LEU A 184 8.46 7.58 4.31
CA LEU A 184 9.48 8.00 5.29
C LEU A 184 9.22 9.42 5.81
N ILE A 185 8.87 10.35 4.92
CA ILE A 185 8.50 11.72 5.28
C ILE A 185 7.28 11.72 6.19
N LEU A 186 6.26 10.91 5.88
CA LEU A 186 5.06 10.77 6.71
C LEU A 186 5.39 10.21 8.10
N TYR A 187 6.14 9.12 8.19
CA TYR A 187 6.53 8.50 9.47
C TYR A 187 7.34 9.46 10.33
N TYR A 188 8.32 10.15 9.74
CA TYR A 188 9.11 11.13 10.47
C TYR A 188 8.24 12.31 10.93
N SER A 189 7.35 12.79 10.09
CA SER A 189 6.46 13.90 10.42
C SER A 189 5.50 13.52 11.54
N TYR A 190 4.95 12.31 11.52
CA TYR A 190 4.13 11.77 12.59
C TYR A 190 4.90 11.75 13.93
N LYS A 191 6.13 11.22 13.94
CA LYS A 191 7.01 11.20 15.14
C LYS A 191 7.29 12.59 15.74
N LYS A 192 7.17 13.64 14.93
CA LYS A 192 7.36 15.04 15.33
C LYS A 192 6.05 15.81 15.51
N ASP A 193 4.91 15.11 15.67
CA ASP A 193 3.57 15.73 15.69
C ASP A 193 3.32 16.67 14.51
N PHE A 194 3.96 16.40 13.38
CA PHE A 194 3.98 17.24 12.19
C PHE A 194 4.54 18.67 12.43
N LYS A 195 5.33 18.85 13.48
CA LYS A 195 6.06 20.10 13.75
C LYS A 195 7.46 20.00 13.16
N ILE A 196 7.58 20.38 11.90
CA ILE A 196 8.82 20.29 11.12
C ILE A 196 9.34 21.70 10.87
N SER A 197 10.65 21.91 11.06
CA SER A 197 11.27 23.22 10.77
C SER A 197 11.25 23.50 9.26
N PRO A 198 11.16 24.78 8.83
CA PRO A 198 11.16 25.16 7.42
C PRO A 198 12.36 24.63 6.64
N GLU A 199 13.54 24.59 7.28
CA GLU A 199 14.77 24.06 6.67
C GLU A 199 14.64 22.58 6.29
N LYS A 200 14.05 21.76 7.19
CA LYS A 200 13.79 20.34 6.92
C LYS A 200 12.72 20.16 5.87
N LEU A 201 11.71 21.01 5.84
CA LEU A 201 10.71 20.98 4.76
C LEU A 201 11.35 21.29 3.42
N GLY A 202 12.26 22.28 3.36
CA GLY A 202 13.05 22.55 2.17
C GLY A 202 13.91 21.38 1.73
N LEU A 203 14.52 20.66 2.69
CA LEU A 203 15.30 19.46 2.40
C LEU A 203 14.40 18.33 1.84
N TYR A 204 13.20 18.13 2.39
CA TYR A 204 12.26 17.14 1.87
C TYR A 204 11.77 17.50 0.47
N GLN A 205 11.53 18.79 0.23
CA GLN A 205 11.18 19.28 -1.10
C GLN A 205 12.26 18.95 -2.12
N LEU A 206 13.53 19.26 -1.81
CA LEU A 206 14.66 18.94 -2.66
C LEU A 206 14.79 17.43 -2.92
N LEU A 207 14.60 16.61 -1.88
CA LEU A 207 14.64 15.15 -2.00
C LEU A 207 13.53 14.63 -2.93
N ILE A 208 12.30 15.11 -2.76
CA ILE A 208 11.15 14.69 -3.60
C ILE A 208 11.38 15.08 -5.06
N VAL A 209 11.83 16.30 -5.31
CA VAL A 209 12.13 16.79 -6.66
C VAL A 209 13.27 15.99 -7.28
N PHE A 210 14.36 15.74 -6.53
CA PHE A 210 15.47 14.92 -7.01
C PHE A 210 15.02 13.50 -7.39
N VAL A 211 14.24 12.86 -6.54
CA VAL A 211 13.71 11.52 -6.84
C VAL A 211 12.75 11.54 -8.02
N TYR A 212 11.95 12.58 -8.17
CA TYR A 212 11.12 12.77 -9.34
C TYR A 212 11.94 12.84 -10.64
N PHE A 213 13.04 13.57 -10.67
CA PHE A 213 13.93 13.61 -11.85
C PHE A 213 14.48 12.24 -12.22
N LEU A 214 14.74 11.37 -11.25
CA LEU A 214 15.24 10.01 -11.49
C LEU A 214 14.14 9.05 -11.94
N THR A 215 12.95 9.18 -11.37
CA THR A 215 11.89 8.16 -11.50
C THR A 215 10.74 8.58 -12.43
N ASP A 216 10.61 9.86 -12.74
CA ASP A 216 9.46 10.51 -13.42
C ASP A 216 8.10 10.00 -12.86
N SER A 217 7.99 9.93 -11.54
CA SER A 217 6.81 9.43 -10.82
C SER A 217 5.87 10.60 -10.51
N ARG A 218 5.04 11.00 -11.48
CA ARG A 218 4.20 12.22 -11.44
C ARG A 218 3.14 12.17 -10.33
N THR A 219 2.52 11.02 -10.11
CA THR A 219 1.49 10.84 -9.07
C THR A 219 2.09 10.97 -7.67
N GLU A 220 3.22 10.30 -7.45
CA GLU A 220 3.95 10.31 -6.18
C GLU A 220 4.50 11.71 -5.86
N LEU A 221 4.97 12.45 -6.88
CA LEU A 221 5.35 13.86 -6.74
C LEU A 221 4.16 14.68 -6.23
N LEU A 222 3.03 14.63 -6.94
CA LEU A 222 1.85 15.42 -6.60
C LEU A 222 1.32 15.12 -5.18
N VAL A 223 1.26 13.84 -4.81
CA VAL A 223 0.81 13.43 -3.47
C VAL A 223 1.81 13.89 -2.41
N SER A 224 3.12 13.77 -2.66
CA SER A 224 4.16 14.24 -1.75
C SER A 224 4.12 15.75 -1.54
N GLU A 225 3.88 16.53 -2.59
CA GLU A 225 3.69 17.99 -2.50
C GLU A 225 2.47 18.33 -1.63
N CYS A 226 1.34 17.66 -1.85
CA CYS A 226 0.15 17.85 -1.01
C CYS A 226 0.46 17.54 0.48
N ILE A 227 1.22 16.49 0.75
CA ILE A 227 1.64 16.12 2.10
C ILE A 227 2.53 17.21 2.71
N LEU A 228 3.53 17.70 1.97
CA LEU A 228 4.42 18.76 2.45
C LEU A 228 3.64 20.06 2.73
N ILE A 229 2.71 20.44 1.87
CA ILE A 229 1.82 21.59 2.08
C ILE A 229 1.03 21.41 3.39
N CYS A 230 0.44 20.24 3.62
CA CYS A 230 -0.30 19.96 4.86
C CYS A 230 0.59 20.03 6.10
N ILE A 231 1.82 19.49 6.02
CA ILE A 231 2.80 19.54 7.11
C ILE A 231 3.19 21.00 7.38
N PHE A 232 3.50 21.78 6.34
CA PHE A 232 3.83 23.21 6.44
C PHE A 232 2.70 24.00 7.10
N MET A 233 1.47 23.83 6.62
CA MET A 233 0.30 24.51 7.20
C MET A 233 0.07 24.14 8.67
N LYS A 234 0.36 22.89 9.06
CA LYS A 234 0.25 22.45 10.45
C LYS A 234 1.41 23.03 11.31
N SER A 235 2.64 22.98 10.82
CA SER A 235 3.82 23.45 11.56
C SER A 235 3.81 24.97 11.78
N THR A 236 3.27 25.73 10.83
CA THR A 236 3.12 27.21 10.94
C THR A 236 1.87 27.65 11.71
N GLY A 237 1.02 26.71 12.12
CA GLY A 237 -0.25 27.02 12.80
C GLY A 237 -1.34 27.60 11.89
N ILE A 238 -1.10 27.72 10.60
CA ILE A 238 -2.08 28.21 9.60
C ILE A 238 -3.36 27.38 9.64
N LEU A 239 -3.25 26.04 9.79
CA LEU A 239 -4.40 25.14 9.94
C LEU A 239 -5.34 25.56 11.08
N GLY A 240 -4.80 26.11 12.17
CA GLY A 240 -5.60 26.60 13.29
C GLY A 240 -6.49 27.79 12.91
N ARG A 241 -6.04 28.65 11.97
CA ARG A 241 -6.83 29.79 11.48
C ARG A 241 -8.00 29.34 10.60
N PHE A 242 -7.88 28.20 9.95
CA PHE A 242 -8.89 27.62 9.06
C PHE A 242 -9.58 26.38 9.65
N LYS A 243 -9.72 26.33 10.97
CA LYS A 243 -10.26 25.19 11.71
C LYS A 243 -11.58 24.67 11.12
N ASN A 244 -12.52 25.55 10.80
CA ASN A 244 -13.81 25.17 10.23
C ASN A 244 -13.69 24.51 8.84
N ILE A 245 -12.77 25.02 8.01
CA ILE A 245 -12.48 24.45 6.69
C ILE A 245 -11.83 23.08 6.84
N VAL A 246 -10.87 22.95 7.75
CA VAL A 246 -10.20 21.66 8.03
C VAL A 246 -11.20 20.62 8.54
N GLU A 247 -12.10 21.01 9.46
CA GLU A 247 -13.16 20.12 9.95
C GLU A 247 -14.15 19.72 8.85
N PHE A 248 -14.50 20.67 7.98
CA PHE A 248 -15.33 20.38 6.80
C PHE A 248 -14.65 19.35 5.89
N PHE A 249 -13.39 19.58 5.51
CA PHE A 249 -12.65 18.62 4.66
C PHE A 249 -12.48 17.27 5.34
N LYS A 250 -12.19 17.25 6.65
CA LYS A 250 -12.11 15.99 7.41
C LYS A 250 -13.43 15.21 7.37
N LYS A 251 -14.56 15.89 7.58
CA LYS A 251 -15.89 15.27 7.49
C LYS A 251 -16.20 14.80 6.06
N ALA A 252 -15.96 15.66 5.07
CA ALA A 252 -16.15 15.34 3.67
C ALA A 252 -15.31 14.13 3.26
N PHE A 253 -14.02 14.10 3.63
CA PHE A 253 -13.14 12.98 3.36
C PHE A 253 -13.63 11.67 4.03
N THR A 254 -14.04 11.75 5.30
CA THR A 254 -14.57 10.58 6.03
C THR A 254 -15.83 10.00 5.35
N VAL A 255 -16.70 10.86 4.80
CA VAL A 255 -17.90 10.44 4.08
C VAL A 255 -17.58 9.97 2.66
N CYS A 256 -16.72 10.70 1.94
CA CYS A 256 -16.41 10.40 0.55
C CYS A 256 -15.46 9.20 0.39
N PHE A 257 -14.58 8.96 1.37
CA PHE A 257 -13.58 7.88 1.28
C PHE A 257 -14.20 6.49 1.01
N PRO A 258 -15.25 6.06 1.72
CA PRO A 258 -15.93 4.80 1.42
C PRO A 258 -16.63 4.79 0.04
N LEU A 259 -16.95 5.96 -0.50
CA LEU A 259 -17.59 6.11 -1.80
C LEU A 259 -16.60 6.13 -2.97
N TYR A 260 -15.29 6.23 -2.69
CA TYR A 260 -14.24 6.28 -3.72
C TYR A 260 -14.27 5.08 -4.69
N PRO A 261 -14.41 3.83 -4.25
CA PRO A 261 -14.53 2.68 -5.15
C PRO A 261 -15.75 2.79 -6.07
N ILE A 262 -16.89 3.20 -5.50
CA ILE A 262 -18.14 3.38 -6.26
C ILE A 262 -17.97 4.51 -7.28
N GLY A 263 -17.39 5.65 -6.86
CA GLY A 263 -17.09 6.77 -7.74
C GLY A 263 -16.14 6.38 -8.88
N SER A 264 -15.10 5.63 -8.58
CA SER A 264 -14.16 5.10 -9.59
C SER A 264 -14.88 4.20 -10.60
N PHE A 265 -15.72 3.28 -10.11
CA PHE A 265 -16.53 2.41 -10.97
C PHE A 265 -17.45 3.22 -11.88
N VAL A 266 -18.20 4.17 -11.33
CA VAL A 266 -19.11 5.04 -12.11
C VAL A 266 -18.37 5.82 -13.19
N ILE A 267 -17.22 6.41 -12.86
CA ILE A 267 -16.41 7.17 -13.83
C ILE A 267 -15.93 6.27 -14.97
N VAL A 268 -15.45 5.07 -14.67
CA VAL A 268 -15.01 4.10 -15.69
C VAL A 268 -16.17 3.65 -16.57
N MET A 269 -17.35 3.39 -16.00
CA MET A 269 -18.54 3.01 -16.76
C MET A 269 -19.05 4.14 -17.65
N LEU A 270 -19.11 5.37 -17.15
CA LEU A 270 -19.48 6.55 -17.92
C LEU A 270 -18.50 6.78 -19.09
N TYR A 271 -17.19 6.65 -18.81
CA TYR A 271 -16.19 6.71 -19.88
C TYR A 271 -16.46 5.66 -20.96
N GLY A 272 -16.70 4.41 -20.58
CA GLY A 272 -16.98 3.31 -21.48
C GLY A 272 -18.26 3.49 -22.31
N LEU A 273 -19.31 4.04 -21.69
CA LEU A 273 -20.54 4.40 -22.42
C LEU A 273 -20.25 5.46 -23.48
N VAL A 274 -19.57 6.55 -23.13
CA VAL A 274 -19.19 7.61 -24.07
C VAL A 274 -18.33 7.06 -25.21
N PHE A 275 -17.35 6.20 -24.89
CA PHE A 275 -16.45 5.63 -25.87
C PHE A 275 -17.15 4.71 -26.89
N ASN A 276 -18.17 3.95 -26.45
CA ASN A 276 -18.86 2.99 -27.29
C ASN A 276 -20.06 3.58 -28.06
N THR A 277 -20.69 4.65 -27.57
CA THR A 277 -21.98 5.12 -28.10
C THR A 277 -21.90 6.47 -28.76
N MET A 278 -20.85 7.28 -28.49
CA MET A 278 -20.80 8.65 -28.99
C MET A 278 -19.90 8.82 -30.23
N ASN A 279 -20.29 9.79 -31.07
CA ASN A 279 -19.51 10.12 -32.26
C ASN A 279 -18.11 10.64 -31.84
N VAL A 280 -17.09 10.09 -32.46
CA VAL A 280 -15.65 10.42 -32.24
C VAL A 280 -15.36 11.92 -32.37
N ASN A 281 -16.12 12.63 -33.23
CA ASN A 281 -15.99 14.07 -33.45
C ASN A 281 -16.75 14.91 -32.40
N GLY A 282 -17.57 14.31 -31.58
CA GLY A 282 -18.38 14.99 -30.58
C GLY A 282 -17.56 15.60 -29.42
N ILE A 283 -18.04 16.72 -28.89
CA ILE A 283 -17.40 17.45 -27.80
C ILE A 283 -17.24 16.55 -26.57
N VAL A 284 -18.26 15.77 -26.24
CA VAL A 284 -18.25 14.85 -25.05
C VAL A 284 -17.18 13.77 -25.20
N PHE A 285 -17.03 13.19 -26.39
CA PHE A 285 -15.98 12.23 -26.70
C PHE A 285 -14.58 12.84 -26.52
N LYS A 286 -14.37 14.05 -27.04
CA LYS A 286 -13.09 14.77 -26.92
C LYS A 286 -12.75 15.07 -25.45
N ILE A 287 -13.75 15.45 -24.62
CA ILE A 287 -13.56 15.67 -23.19
C ILE A 287 -13.19 14.35 -22.49
N ALA A 288 -13.92 13.27 -22.77
CA ALA A 288 -13.65 11.96 -22.19
C ALA A 288 -12.24 11.45 -22.56
N GLN A 289 -11.83 11.65 -23.84
CA GLN A 289 -10.50 11.29 -24.29
C GLN A 289 -9.40 12.14 -23.63
N LYS A 290 -9.64 13.44 -23.46
CA LYS A 290 -8.71 14.32 -22.73
C LYS A 290 -8.56 13.90 -21.27
N LEU A 291 -9.65 13.55 -20.60
CA LEU A 291 -9.63 13.00 -19.24
C LEU A 291 -8.85 11.68 -19.22
N ASN A 292 -9.11 10.76 -20.14
CA ASN A 292 -8.38 9.51 -20.23
C ASN A 292 -6.87 9.71 -20.40
N ASN A 293 -6.46 10.70 -21.23
CA ASN A 293 -5.05 11.04 -21.40
C ASN A 293 -4.42 11.61 -20.11
N ILE A 294 -5.16 12.45 -19.35
CA ILE A 294 -4.73 12.94 -18.03
C ILE A 294 -4.49 11.78 -17.08
N PHE A 295 -5.35 10.77 -17.09
CA PHE A 295 -5.20 9.53 -16.31
C PHE A 295 -4.29 8.48 -16.98
N SER A 296 -3.46 8.86 -17.95
CA SER A 296 -2.51 7.97 -18.64
C SER A 296 -3.16 6.72 -19.24
N ASN A 297 -4.31 6.89 -19.87
CA ASN A 297 -5.15 5.86 -20.50
C ASN A 297 -5.77 4.81 -19.53
N ARG A 298 -5.74 5.07 -18.24
CA ARG A 298 -6.25 4.13 -17.23
C ARG A 298 -7.76 3.92 -17.29
N LEU A 299 -8.53 4.93 -17.70
CA LEU A 299 -9.98 4.77 -17.85
C LEU A 299 -10.34 3.76 -18.95
N TYR A 300 -9.66 3.87 -20.10
CA TYR A 300 -9.83 2.94 -21.20
C TYR A 300 -9.40 1.52 -20.84
N GLN A 301 -8.21 1.37 -20.25
CA GLN A 301 -7.69 0.07 -19.83
C GLN A 301 -8.63 -0.61 -18.83
N THR A 302 -9.04 0.09 -17.78
CA THR A 302 -9.94 -0.46 -16.76
C THR A 302 -11.30 -0.85 -17.34
N PHE A 303 -11.84 -0.05 -18.27
CA PHE A 303 -13.09 -0.41 -18.92
C PHE A 303 -12.95 -1.65 -19.81
N TYR A 304 -11.82 -1.79 -20.51
CA TYR A 304 -11.51 -2.99 -21.29
C TYR A 304 -11.37 -4.24 -20.42
N ASP A 305 -10.70 -4.10 -19.28
CA ASP A 305 -10.57 -5.18 -18.29
C ASP A 305 -11.93 -5.58 -17.72
N PHE A 306 -12.81 -4.61 -17.46
CA PHE A 306 -14.18 -4.88 -17.05
C PHE A 306 -14.95 -5.70 -18.11
N LYS A 307 -14.81 -5.35 -19.40
CA LYS A 307 -15.41 -6.13 -20.49
C LYS A 307 -14.87 -7.55 -20.57
N ARG A 308 -13.59 -7.73 -20.26
CA ARG A 308 -12.89 -9.01 -20.37
C ARG A 308 -13.19 -9.96 -19.21
N TYR A 309 -13.22 -9.44 -17.98
CA TYR A 309 -13.31 -10.26 -16.75
C TYR A 309 -14.67 -10.20 -16.07
N GLY A 310 -15.49 -9.21 -16.37
CA GLY A 310 -16.79 -9.00 -15.75
C GLY A 310 -16.69 -8.39 -14.35
N PHE A 311 -17.73 -8.59 -13.56
CA PHE A 311 -17.84 -8.09 -12.18
C PHE A 311 -17.92 -9.25 -11.21
N SER A 312 -17.15 -9.21 -10.15
CA SER A 312 -17.20 -10.16 -9.05
C SER A 312 -17.21 -9.42 -7.70
N LEU A 313 -18.16 -9.74 -6.82
CA LEU A 313 -18.23 -9.18 -5.47
C LEU A 313 -17.08 -9.64 -4.56
N PHE A 314 -16.48 -10.78 -4.85
CA PHE A 314 -15.44 -11.40 -4.02
C PHE A 314 -14.12 -11.59 -4.75
N GLY A 315 -13.99 -10.98 -5.92
CA GLY A 315 -12.82 -11.10 -6.78
C GLY A 315 -12.85 -12.31 -7.70
N SER A 316 -12.01 -12.27 -8.73
CA SER A 316 -11.83 -13.34 -9.70
C SER A 316 -10.38 -13.85 -9.67
N ASN A 317 -10.15 -15.09 -10.07
CA ASN A 317 -8.81 -15.63 -10.22
C ASN A 317 -8.23 -15.17 -11.55
N ILE A 318 -7.60 -13.99 -11.56
CA ILE A 318 -6.97 -13.41 -12.75
C ILE A 318 -5.45 -13.49 -12.57
N ASP A 319 -4.76 -14.13 -13.49
CA ASP A 319 -3.31 -14.14 -13.53
C ASP A 319 -2.81 -12.77 -13.99
N LEU A 320 -2.43 -11.93 -13.01
CA LEU A 320 -1.88 -10.61 -13.28
C LEU A 320 -0.37 -10.72 -13.54
N VAL A 321 0.04 -10.36 -14.74
CA VAL A 321 1.45 -10.31 -15.14
C VAL A 321 1.85 -8.85 -15.34
N GLY A 322 2.64 -8.32 -14.41
CA GLY A 322 3.14 -6.95 -14.47
C GLY A 322 4.18 -6.75 -15.57
N TYR A 323 4.18 -5.58 -16.19
CA TYR A 323 5.12 -5.22 -17.27
C TYR A 323 6.60 -5.34 -16.84
N SER A 324 6.92 -5.05 -15.59
CA SER A 324 8.28 -5.17 -15.04
C SER A 324 8.82 -6.59 -15.00
N LEU A 325 7.95 -7.60 -14.90
CA LEU A 325 8.31 -9.01 -14.87
C LEU A 325 8.62 -9.59 -16.26
N THR A 326 8.30 -8.85 -17.30
CA THR A 326 8.30 -9.36 -18.69
C THR A 326 9.41 -8.74 -19.55
N LYS A 327 10.33 -7.98 -18.94
CA LYS A 327 11.38 -7.27 -19.68
C LYS A 327 12.38 -8.23 -20.32
N GLY A 328 12.52 -8.13 -21.64
CA GLY A 328 13.44 -8.93 -22.45
C GLY A 328 12.75 -9.95 -23.38
N ASN A 329 11.45 -10.13 -23.29
CA ASN A 329 10.70 -11.03 -24.17
C ASN A 329 9.58 -10.23 -24.85
N GLU A 330 9.66 -9.98 -26.13
CA GLU A 330 8.61 -9.29 -26.89
C GLU A 330 7.25 -9.99 -26.76
N ASP A 331 7.24 -11.33 -26.67
CA ASP A 331 6.06 -12.13 -26.39
C ASP A 331 5.43 -11.83 -25.03
N ALA A 332 6.20 -11.33 -24.08
CA ALA A 332 5.73 -11.01 -22.74
C ALA A 332 5.00 -9.67 -22.67
N ILE A 333 5.31 -8.71 -23.57
CA ILE A 333 4.55 -7.46 -23.73
C ILE A 333 3.11 -7.77 -24.17
N ILE A 334 2.95 -8.73 -25.07
CA ILE A 334 1.65 -9.19 -25.55
C ILE A 334 0.86 -9.93 -24.45
N ARG A 335 1.57 -10.53 -23.48
CA ARG A 335 0.98 -11.28 -22.35
C ARG A 335 0.84 -10.46 -21.09
N SER A 336 1.27 -9.18 -21.07
CA SER A 336 1.09 -8.34 -19.89
C SER A 336 -0.40 -8.17 -19.60
N ASN A 337 -0.80 -8.57 -18.41
CA ASN A 337 -2.17 -8.52 -17.94
C ASN A 337 -2.16 -7.83 -16.57
N PHE A 338 -2.39 -6.52 -16.58
CA PHE A 338 -2.27 -5.70 -15.38
C PHE A 338 -3.45 -4.74 -15.29
N ILE A 339 -4.12 -4.73 -14.14
CA ILE A 339 -5.22 -3.82 -13.83
C ILE A 339 -4.66 -2.66 -13.03
N ASP A 340 -4.56 -1.50 -13.65
CA ASP A 340 -3.94 -0.29 -13.08
C ASP A 340 -4.82 0.41 -12.05
N ASN A 341 -6.13 0.17 -12.07
CA ASN A 341 -7.07 0.76 -11.14
C ASN A 341 -7.28 -0.19 -9.95
N GLU A 342 -6.66 0.10 -8.82
CA GLU A 342 -6.70 -0.75 -7.64
C GLU A 342 -8.13 -0.94 -7.08
N TYR A 343 -8.98 0.09 -7.18
CA TYR A 343 -10.39 -0.02 -6.76
C TYR A 343 -11.19 -0.98 -7.64
N MET A 344 -10.91 -0.96 -8.94
CA MET A 344 -11.54 -1.88 -9.89
C MET A 344 -10.94 -3.29 -9.76
N ARG A 345 -9.64 -3.39 -9.45
CA ARG A 345 -8.97 -4.67 -9.20
C ARG A 345 -9.60 -5.47 -8.06
N ILE A 346 -10.16 -4.79 -7.06
CA ILE A 346 -10.90 -5.44 -5.96
C ILE A 346 -12.24 -6.00 -6.45
N LEU A 347 -12.82 -5.42 -7.51
CA LEU A 347 -14.12 -5.80 -8.06
C LEU A 347 -14.04 -6.90 -9.13
N PHE A 348 -12.85 -7.20 -9.63
CA PHE A 348 -12.58 -8.29 -10.55
C PHE A 348 -12.10 -9.54 -9.78
#